data_9733acb87a8269dec3d016a579abda18
#
_entry.id   9733acb87a8269dec3d016a579abda18
#
_cell.length_a   1.000
_cell.length_b   1.000
_cell.length_c   1.000
_cell.angle_alpha   90.00
_cell.angle_beta   90.00
_cell.angle_gamma   90.00
#
_symmetry.space_group_name_H-M   'P 1'
#
loop_
_entity.id
_entity.type
_entity.pdbx_description
1 polymer ?
#
loop_
_entity_poly.entity_id
_entity_poly.type
_entity_poly.pdbx_seq_one_letter_code
_entity_poly.pdbx_strand_id
1 'polypeptide(L)'
;MAISGVGQSYYQNNVATTKSTKSVNSTGETGNTKELSEAEEMAIFKKEFYAEIDKIPRNRTITNVAINISEEAFKNMKDDPEYREKILSALKRDLTSSFAPLEASMVLTVGATAKDYRGDSWSGVNNQSEFYARSQNSFYNKKDRQKELLEEYLEKRAQVKKQQQEMLNEKIAKQEQERSRLLRSWNNERLLSKASNAYEARYQTAVVKGR
;
A
#
# COMPACT_ATOMS: atom_id res chain seq x y z
N MET A 1 -4.25 -38.88 -13.51
CA MET A 1 -2.99 -38.71 -12.75
C MET A 1 -2.94 -37.28 -12.25
N ALA A 2 -3.15 -37.10 -10.94
CA ALA A 2 -3.16 -35.80 -10.31
C ALA A 2 -1.73 -35.47 -9.85
N ILE A 3 -1.17 -34.33 -10.30
CA ILE A 3 0.10 -33.83 -9.83
C ILE A 3 -0.19 -32.88 -8.65
N SER A 4 0.12 -33.37 -7.46
CA SER A 4 0.08 -32.59 -6.22
C SER A 4 1.12 -31.48 -6.25
N GLY A 5 0.69 -30.24 -6.09
CA GLY A 5 1.55 -29.08 -5.94
C GLY A 5 2.27 -29.09 -4.59
N VAL A 6 3.58 -29.14 -4.62
CA VAL A 6 4.46 -28.81 -3.49
C VAL A 6 4.77 -27.33 -3.60
N GLY A 7 4.39 -26.54 -2.61
CA GLY A 7 4.73 -25.11 -2.61
C GLY A 7 3.96 -24.24 -1.61
N GLN A 8 3.71 -24.72 -0.41
CA GLN A 8 3.13 -23.89 0.65
C GLN A 8 3.83 -24.21 1.98
N SER A 9 4.97 -23.58 2.23
CA SER A 9 5.41 -23.36 3.62
C SER A 9 6.78 -22.65 3.66
N TYR A 10 6.86 -21.36 3.46
CA TYR A 10 8.00 -20.56 3.95
C TYR A 10 7.66 -19.08 4.21
N TYR A 11 6.41 -18.78 4.53
CA TYR A 11 6.08 -17.44 5.06
C TYR A 11 5.26 -17.55 6.34
N GLN A 12 5.87 -18.17 7.33
CA GLN A 12 5.41 -18.03 8.71
C GLN A 12 6.62 -17.68 9.56
N ASN A 13 6.91 -16.39 9.65
CA ASN A 13 7.53 -15.88 10.88
C ASN A 13 7.32 -14.36 10.97
N ASN A 14 6.59 -14.00 12.01
CA ASN A 14 6.57 -12.70 12.65
C ASN A 14 5.90 -11.54 11.92
N VAL A 15 4.60 -11.68 11.69
CA VAL A 15 3.75 -10.50 11.80
C VAL A 15 2.96 -10.63 13.09
N ALA A 16 3.45 -10.01 14.13
CA ALA A 16 2.65 -9.73 15.32
C ALA A 16 1.48 -8.87 14.87
N THR A 17 0.30 -9.42 15.01
CA THR A 17 -0.99 -8.79 14.71
C THR A 17 -1.18 -7.60 15.65
N THR A 18 -0.77 -6.43 15.23
CA THR A 18 -1.29 -5.19 15.81
C THR A 18 -2.51 -4.76 15.01
N LYS A 19 -3.66 -4.93 15.65
CA LYS A 19 -4.96 -4.46 15.16
C LYS A 19 -4.86 -3.01 14.71
N SER A 20 -5.18 -2.81 13.44
CA SER A 20 -5.47 -1.53 12.82
C SER A 20 -6.52 -0.76 13.62
N THR A 21 -6.17 0.41 14.07
CA THR A 21 -7.14 1.43 14.45
C THR A 21 -7.01 2.63 13.52
N LYS A 22 -8.09 2.81 12.76
CA LYS A 22 -8.63 4.07 12.22
C LYS A 22 -7.65 5.18 11.81
N SER A 23 -7.56 5.36 10.50
CA SER A 23 -7.28 6.64 9.88
C SER A 23 -8.30 7.69 10.35
N VAL A 24 -7.85 8.68 11.07
CA VAL A 24 -8.57 9.93 11.27
C VAL A 24 -7.70 11.03 10.70
N ASN A 25 -8.18 11.61 9.61
CA ASN A 25 -7.74 12.90 9.11
C ASN A 25 -8.10 13.93 10.18
N SER A 26 -7.12 14.53 10.82
CA SER A 26 -7.34 15.73 11.66
C SER A 26 -6.09 16.58 11.58
N THR A 27 -6.24 17.69 10.89
CA THR A 27 -5.51 18.94 11.10
C THR A 27 -5.71 19.38 12.54
N GLY A 28 -4.63 19.56 13.30
CA GLY A 28 -4.71 20.12 14.65
C GLY A 28 -3.47 19.80 15.47
N GLU A 29 -2.58 20.79 15.60
CA GLU A 29 -1.51 20.83 16.60
C GLU A 29 -2.01 20.40 17.96
N THR A 30 -1.26 19.54 18.61
CA THR A 30 -0.71 19.74 19.96
C THR A 30 0.07 18.51 20.41
N GLY A 31 1.22 18.74 20.97
CA GLY A 31 2.24 17.80 21.39
C GLY A 31 1.75 16.64 22.23
N ASN A 32 2.05 15.48 21.71
CA ASN A 32 2.26 14.26 22.48
C ASN A 32 3.32 13.45 21.72
N THR A 33 4.58 13.81 21.92
CA THR A 33 5.72 12.99 21.52
C THR A 33 5.64 11.71 22.32
N LYS A 34 4.93 10.71 21.78
CA LYS A 34 5.17 9.33 22.15
C LYS A 34 6.64 9.06 21.79
N GLU A 35 7.47 8.89 22.77
CA GLU A 35 8.82 8.38 22.56
C GLU A 35 8.67 7.07 21.78
N LEU A 36 9.13 7.10 20.52
CA LEU A 36 9.19 5.92 19.68
C LEU A 36 10.17 4.94 20.32
N SER A 37 9.86 3.66 20.30
CA SER A 37 10.81 2.64 20.72
C SER A 37 11.99 2.62 19.75
N GLU A 38 13.20 2.23 20.23
CA GLU A 38 14.40 2.10 19.38
C GLU A 38 14.14 1.23 18.13
N ALA A 39 13.30 0.22 18.27
CA ALA A 39 12.92 -0.65 17.13
C ALA A 39 12.07 0.10 16.09
N GLU A 40 11.15 0.97 16.51
CA GLU A 40 10.33 1.78 15.61
C GLU A 40 11.17 2.85 14.93
N GLU A 41 12.06 3.50 15.65
CA GLU A 41 13.00 4.47 15.07
C GLU A 41 13.91 3.82 14.02
N MET A 42 14.44 2.62 14.32
CA MET A 42 15.25 1.87 13.36
C MET A 42 14.46 1.45 12.13
N ALA A 43 13.20 1.08 12.29
CA ALA A 43 12.32 0.73 11.16
C ALA A 43 12.06 1.95 10.27
N ILE A 44 11.83 3.13 10.85
CA ILE A 44 11.68 4.39 10.11
C ILE A 44 12.98 4.73 9.38
N PHE A 45 14.13 4.65 10.05
CA PHE A 45 15.42 4.91 9.45
C PHE A 45 15.71 3.98 8.26
N LYS A 46 15.44 2.68 8.40
CA LYS A 46 15.58 1.70 7.31
C LYS A 46 14.69 2.08 6.12
N LYS A 47 13.45 2.50 6.38
CA LYS A 47 12.51 2.93 5.33
C LYS A 47 12.98 4.18 4.60
N GLU A 48 13.50 5.16 5.31
CA GLU A 48 14.10 6.37 4.74
C GLU A 48 15.32 6.03 3.89
N PHE A 49 16.18 5.15 4.38
CA PHE A 49 17.34 4.70 3.63
C PHE A 49 16.96 3.94 2.35
N TYR A 50 15.89 3.15 2.36
CA TYR A 50 15.30 2.57 1.14
C TYR A 50 14.93 3.64 0.12
N ALA A 51 14.23 4.69 0.58
CA ALA A 51 13.81 5.77 -0.28
C ALA A 51 14.98 6.56 -0.88
N GLU A 52 16.12 6.63 -0.17
CA GLU A 52 17.36 7.23 -0.70
C GLU A 52 18.00 6.33 -1.77
N ILE A 53 18.07 5.04 -1.54
CA ILE A 53 18.56 4.06 -2.54
C ILE A 53 17.72 4.11 -3.81
N ASP A 54 16.39 4.21 -3.68
CA ASP A 54 15.48 4.26 -4.83
C ASP A 54 15.69 5.52 -5.71
N LYS A 55 16.20 6.61 -5.13
CA LYS A 55 16.53 7.85 -5.85
C LYS A 55 17.84 7.77 -6.63
N ILE A 56 18.68 6.78 -6.33
CA ILE A 56 19.98 6.64 -7.01
C ILE A 56 19.75 6.15 -8.45
N PRO A 57 20.18 6.92 -9.47
CA PRO A 57 20.08 6.49 -10.85
C PRO A 57 20.95 5.24 -11.09
N ARG A 58 20.44 4.28 -11.83
CA ARG A 58 21.17 3.06 -12.18
C ARG A 58 21.58 3.05 -13.62
N ASN A 59 22.76 2.51 -13.87
CA ASN A 59 23.20 2.25 -15.22
C ASN A 59 22.33 1.15 -15.85
N ARG A 60 22.01 1.31 -17.14
CA ARG A 60 21.16 0.36 -17.90
C ARG A 60 21.80 -1.03 -18.03
N THR A 61 23.13 -1.13 -17.94
CA THR A 61 23.87 -2.39 -17.99
C THR A 61 23.76 -3.22 -16.72
N ILE A 62 23.19 -2.66 -15.64
CA ILE A 62 22.95 -3.37 -14.38
C ILE A 62 21.51 -3.87 -14.36
N THR A 63 21.31 -5.15 -14.66
CA THR A 63 19.99 -5.78 -14.75
C THR A 63 19.40 -6.09 -13.39
N ASN A 64 20.21 -6.67 -12.48
CA ASN A 64 19.78 -7.04 -11.15
C ASN A 64 20.68 -6.42 -10.10
N VAL A 65 20.08 -5.90 -9.02
CA VAL A 65 20.81 -5.36 -7.87
C VAL A 65 20.22 -5.92 -6.59
N ALA A 66 21.10 -6.36 -5.72
CA ALA A 66 20.78 -6.70 -4.35
C ALA A 66 21.77 -6.01 -3.41
N ILE A 67 21.29 -5.51 -2.28
CA ILE A 67 22.11 -4.83 -1.28
C ILE A 67 21.92 -5.49 0.07
N ASN A 68 23.00 -6.04 0.61
CA ASN A 68 23.06 -6.63 1.92
C ASN A 68 23.59 -5.58 2.90
N ILE A 69 22.83 -5.24 3.93
CA ILE A 69 23.26 -4.29 4.96
C ILE A 69 23.12 -4.96 6.31
N SER A 70 24.20 -4.99 7.08
CA SER A 70 24.17 -5.54 8.42
C SER A 70 23.40 -4.64 9.39
N GLU A 71 22.83 -5.22 10.45
CA GLU A 71 22.16 -4.46 11.51
C GLU A 71 23.11 -3.46 12.19
N GLU A 72 24.38 -3.84 12.34
CA GLU A 72 25.43 -2.97 12.88
C GLU A 72 25.71 -1.79 11.97
N ALA A 73 25.68 -2.01 10.65
CA ALA A 73 25.83 -0.92 9.69
C ALA A 73 24.70 0.11 9.80
N PHE A 74 23.46 -0.35 10.00
CA PHE A 74 22.33 0.56 10.22
C PHE A 74 22.46 1.38 11.49
N LYS A 75 22.91 0.77 12.59
CA LYS A 75 23.17 1.48 13.83
C LYS A 75 24.24 2.54 13.63
N ASN A 76 25.37 2.16 13.02
CA ASN A 76 26.47 3.08 12.76
C ASN A 76 26.08 4.20 11.79
N MET A 77 25.26 3.93 10.76
CA MET A 77 24.75 4.97 9.86
C MET A 77 23.74 5.91 10.54
N LYS A 78 23.03 5.46 11.58
CA LYS A 78 22.13 6.29 12.37
C LYS A 78 22.94 7.23 13.27
N ASP A 79 24.01 6.72 13.88
CA ASP A 79 24.84 7.44 14.85
C ASP A 79 25.91 8.33 14.18
N ASP A 80 26.40 7.92 13.00
CA ASP A 80 27.45 8.63 12.24
C ASP A 80 26.96 9.04 10.85
N PRO A 81 26.56 10.32 10.66
CA PRO A 81 26.14 10.84 9.37
C PRO A 81 27.24 10.79 8.31
N GLU A 82 28.53 10.94 8.68
CA GLU A 82 29.65 10.85 7.73
C GLU A 82 29.77 9.43 7.16
N TYR A 83 29.61 8.44 8.03
CA TYR A 83 29.62 7.04 7.60
C TYR A 83 28.46 6.78 6.62
N ARG A 84 27.24 7.25 6.95
CA ARG A 84 26.06 7.15 6.06
C ARG A 84 26.35 7.78 4.69
N GLU A 85 26.91 8.97 4.64
CA GLU A 85 27.22 9.67 3.39
C GLU A 85 28.29 8.95 2.57
N LYS A 86 29.32 8.40 3.21
CA LYS A 86 30.34 7.56 2.57
C LYS A 86 29.73 6.33 1.92
N ILE A 87 28.81 5.64 2.63
CA ILE A 87 28.12 4.47 2.08
C ILE A 87 27.21 4.84 0.91
N LEU A 88 26.41 5.92 1.03
CA LEU A 88 25.57 6.39 -0.08
C LEU A 88 26.39 6.78 -1.31
N SER A 89 27.54 7.42 -1.11
CA SER A 89 28.46 7.78 -2.19
C SER A 89 29.07 6.54 -2.87
N ALA A 90 29.42 5.52 -2.08
CA ALA A 90 29.92 4.24 -2.61
C ALA A 90 28.82 3.50 -3.40
N LEU A 91 27.61 3.43 -2.85
CA LEU A 91 26.46 2.84 -3.54
C LEU A 91 26.15 3.56 -4.84
N LYS A 92 26.16 4.90 -4.83
CA LYS A 92 25.93 5.70 -6.02
C LYS A 92 26.99 5.43 -7.09
N ARG A 93 28.27 5.43 -6.72
CA ARG A 93 29.37 5.12 -7.63
C ARG A 93 29.19 3.77 -8.31
N ASP A 94 28.88 2.73 -7.53
CA ASP A 94 28.79 1.37 -8.03
C ASP A 94 27.51 1.15 -8.86
N LEU A 95 26.38 1.73 -8.46
CA LEU A 95 25.12 1.66 -9.19
C LEU A 95 25.14 2.46 -10.52
N THR A 96 25.98 3.48 -10.63
CA THR A 96 26.13 4.26 -11.87
C THR A 96 27.23 3.74 -12.77
N SER A 97 28.05 2.77 -12.32
CA SER A 97 29.13 2.20 -13.11
C SER A 97 28.59 1.45 -14.33
N SER A 98 29.33 1.49 -15.44
CA SER A 98 28.95 0.81 -16.68
C SER A 98 29.70 -0.50 -16.85
N PHE A 99 28.99 -1.54 -17.22
CA PHE A 99 29.53 -2.86 -17.56
C PHE A 99 29.52 -3.13 -19.08
N ALA A 100 29.21 -2.09 -19.88
CA ALA A 100 29.16 -2.26 -21.34
C ALA A 100 30.43 -2.92 -21.91
N PRO A 101 30.31 -3.81 -22.90
CA PRO A 101 29.08 -4.15 -23.64
C PRO A 101 28.19 -5.25 -23.00
N LEU A 102 28.53 -5.70 -21.81
CA LEU A 102 27.84 -6.81 -21.13
C LEU A 102 26.83 -6.27 -20.11
N GLU A 103 25.80 -7.04 -19.87
CA GLU A 103 24.90 -6.83 -18.73
C GLU A 103 25.44 -7.54 -17.48
N ALA A 104 25.26 -6.92 -16.32
CA ALA A 104 25.74 -7.48 -15.06
C ALA A 104 24.64 -7.51 -13.99
N SER A 105 24.72 -8.51 -13.13
CA SER A 105 24.02 -8.58 -11.85
C SER A 105 25.00 -8.23 -10.74
N MET A 106 24.56 -7.46 -9.74
CA MET A 106 25.43 -6.93 -8.68
C MET A 106 24.87 -7.18 -7.31
N VAL A 107 25.73 -7.61 -6.39
CA VAL A 107 25.44 -7.67 -4.94
C VAL A 107 26.39 -6.72 -4.23
N LEU A 108 25.84 -5.76 -3.53
CA LEU A 108 26.58 -4.81 -2.71
C LEU A 108 26.41 -5.22 -1.24
N THR A 109 27.50 -5.31 -0.51
CA THR A 109 27.51 -5.68 0.91
C THR A 109 28.05 -4.52 1.72
N VAL A 110 27.31 -4.10 2.73
CA VAL A 110 27.65 -3.04 3.67
C VAL A 110 27.80 -3.65 5.06
N GLY A 111 29.00 -3.67 5.57
CA GLY A 111 29.32 -4.12 6.93
C GLY A 111 29.32 -3.00 7.95
N ALA A 112 29.84 -3.26 9.15
CA ALA A 112 29.85 -2.31 10.25
C ALA A 112 30.74 -1.07 9.99
N THR A 113 31.77 -1.21 9.17
CA THR A 113 32.70 -0.14 8.85
C THR A 113 32.77 0.13 7.34
N ALA A 114 33.28 1.30 6.96
CA ALA A 114 33.49 1.65 5.55
C ALA A 114 34.48 0.70 4.82
N LYS A 115 35.33 -0.01 5.57
CA LYS A 115 36.25 -1.01 5.03
C LYS A 115 35.54 -2.33 4.68
N ASP A 116 34.40 -2.57 5.28
CA ASP A 116 33.58 -3.78 5.06
C ASP A 116 32.61 -3.59 3.91
N TYR A 117 32.71 -2.50 3.18
CA TYR A 117 31.96 -2.30 1.93
C TYR A 117 32.55 -3.11 0.80
N ARG A 118 31.72 -3.93 0.18
CA ARG A 118 32.13 -4.80 -0.92
C ARG A 118 31.07 -4.84 -2.01
N GLY A 119 31.52 -4.76 -3.28
CA GLY A 119 30.67 -4.96 -4.45
C GLY A 119 31.12 -6.20 -5.23
N ASP A 120 30.25 -7.15 -5.41
CA ASP A 120 30.44 -8.33 -6.25
C ASP A 120 29.55 -8.20 -7.50
N SER A 121 30.11 -8.45 -8.69
CA SER A 121 29.37 -8.37 -9.95
C SER A 121 29.60 -9.60 -10.80
N TRP A 122 28.54 -10.03 -11.47
CA TRP A 122 28.55 -11.16 -12.38
C TRP A 122 28.04 -10.69 -13.75
N SER A 123 28.84 -10.85 -14.78
CA SER A 123 28.49 -10.56 -16.17
C SER A 123 28.27 -11.84 -16.94
N GLY A 124 27.25 -11.87 -17.81
CA GLY A 124 26.90 -13.02 -18.69
C GLY A 124 25.85 -13.95 -18.10
N VAL A 125 25.36 -14.82 -19.00
CA VAL A 125 24.18 -15.67 -18.76
C VAL A 125 24.43 -16.78 -17.72
N ASN A 126 25.68 -17.20 -17.55
CA ASN A 126 26.00 -18.39 -16.75
C ASN A 126 26.22 -18.14 -15.26
N ASN A 127 26.31 -16.85 -14.82
CA ASN A 127 26.64 -16.53 -13.44
C ASN A 127 25.45 -15.99 -12.62
N GLN A 128 24.23 -16.01 -13.16
CA GLN A 128 23.04 -15.52 -12.46
C GLN A 128 22.66 -16.40 -11.25
N SER A 129 23.01 -17.70 -11.27
CA SER A 129 22.72 -18.60 -10.16
C SER A 129 23.42 -18.17 -8.86
N GLU A 130 24.67 -17.70 -8.95
CA GLU A 130 25.42 -17.21 -7.80
C GLU A 130 24.85 -15.90 -7.27
N PHE A 131 24.43 -14.99 -8.14
CA PHE A 131 23.72 -13.80 -7.76
C PHE A 131 22.45 -14.15 -6.98
N TYR A 132 21.60 -15.05 -7.48
CA TYR A 132 20.38 -15.45 -6.80
C TYR A 132 20.64 -16.10 -5.44
N ALA A 133 21.67 -16.93 -5.34
CA ALA A 133 22.04 -17.56 -4.07
C ALA A 133 22.46 -16.53 -3.00
N ARG A 134 23.21 -15.49 -3.39
CA ARG A 134 23.70 -14.46 -2.48
C ARG A 134 22.68 -13.36 -2.18
N SER A 135 21.69 -13.16 -3.05
CA SER A 135 20.68 -12.09 -2.90
C SER A 135 19.44 -12.50 -2.11
N GLN A 136 19.31 -13.78 -1.72
CA GLN A 136 18.10 -14.28 -1.06
C GLN A 136 17.71 -13.55 0.22
N ASN A 137 18.71 -13.13 1.02
CA ASN A 137 18.50 -12.44 2.29
C ASN A 137 18.96 -10.99 2.23
N SER A 138 18.94 -10.37 1.05
CA SER A 138 19.39 -9.00 0.90
C SER A 138 18.37 -8.02 1.49
N PHE A 139 18.88 -6.94 2.11
CA PHE A 139 18.06 -5.83 2.58
C PHE A 139 17.29 -5.16 1.43
N TYR A 140 17.91 -5.01 0.28
CA TYR A 140 17.32 -4.40 -0.89
C TYR A 140 17.49 -5.30 -2.10
N ASN A 141 16.38 -5.66 -2.74
CA ASN A 141 16.36 -6.33 -4.03
C ASN A 141 15.36 -5.62 -4.94
N LYS A 142 15.83 -5.12 -6.09
CA LYS A 142 14.97 -4.37 -7.02
C LYS A 142 13.73 -5.15 -7.45
N LYS A 143 13.86 -6.45 -7.63
CA LYS A 143 12.77 -7.31 -8.10
C LYS A 143 11.67 -7.44 -7.05
N ASP A 144 12.07 -7.63 -5.79
CA ASP A 144 11.15 -7.73 -4.66
C ASP A 144 10.53 -6.38 -4.36
N ARG A 145 11.30 -5.30 -4.45
CA ARG A 145 10.81 -3.93 -4.28
C ARG A 145 9.77 -3.54 -5.34
N GLN A 146 9.99 -3.93 -6.60
CA GLN A 146 9.01 -3.68 -7.65
C GLN A 146 7.71 -4.46 -7.42
N LYS A 147 7.81 -5.69 -6.92
CA LYS A 147 6.67 -6.52 -6.58
C LYS A 147 5.87 -5.90 -5.42
N GLU A 148 6.55 -5.47 -4.36
CA GLU A 148 5.95 -4.80 -3.22
C GLU A 148 5.21 -3.51 -3.63
N LEU A 149 5.84 -2.67 -4.45
CA LEU A 149 5.21 -1.45 -4.99
C LEU A 149 3.99 -1.75 -5.86
N LEU A 150 4.04 -2.83 -6.63
CA LEU A 150 2.90 -3.26 -7.44
C LEU A 150 1.74 -3.74 -6.55
N GLU A 151 2.04 -4.53 -5.51
CA GLU A 151 1.05 -5.01 -4.54
C GLU A 151 0.41 -3.83 -3.80
N GLU A 152 1.20 -2.86 -3.33
CA GLU A 152 0.70 -1.64 -2.69
C GLU A 152 -0.21 -0.83 -3.63
N TYR A 153 0.18 -0.70 -4.90
CA TYR A 153 -0.65 -0.03 -5.91
C TYR A 153 -1.99 -0.73 -6.14
N LEU A 154 -1.96 -2.07 -6.26
CA LEU A 154 -3.17 -2.88 -6.45
C LEU A 154 -4.09 -2.79 -5.23
N GLU A 155 -3.54 -2.80 -4.03
CA GLU A 155 -4.30 -2.65 -2.79
C GLU A 155 -4.98 -1.28 -2.70
N LYS A 156 -4.24 -0.20 -2.95
CA LYS A 156 -4.80 1.17 -3.00
C LYS A 156 -5.92 1.27 -4.03
N ARG A 157 -5.74 0.68 -5.21
CA ARG A 157 -6.76 0.65 -6.26
C ARG A 157 -8.02 -0.12 -5.83
N ALA A 158 -7.84 -1.25 -5.14
CA ALA A 158 -8.95 -2.04 -4.60
C ALA A 158 -9.74 -1.27 -3.54
N GLN A 159 -9.05 -0.56 -2.64
CA GLN A 159 -9.67 0.30 -1.62
C GLN A 159 -10.49 1.44 -2.24
N VAL A 160 -9.93 2.15 -3.24
CA VAL A 160 -10.64 3.22 -3.95
C VAL A 160 -11.90 2.67 -4.64
N LYS A 161 -11.79 1.50 -5.31
CA LYS A 161 -12.94 0.86 -5.95
C LYS A 161 -14.03 0.48 -4.94
N LYS A 162 -13.64 -0.03 -3.78
CA LYS A 162 -14.59 -0.36 -2.69
C LYS A 162 -15.31 0.89 -2.19
N GLN A 163 -14.59 1.97 -1.94
CA GLN A 163 -15.19 3.25 -1.52
C GLN A 163 -16.15 3.82 -2.57
N GLN A 164 -15.80 3.74 -3.85
CA GLN A 164 -16.70 4.17 -4.93
C GLN A 164 -17.99 3.35 -4.96
N GLN A 165 -17.87 2.05 -4.74
CA GLN A 165 -19.03 1.14 -4.72
C GLN A 165 -19.93 1.39 -3.50
N GLU A 166 -19.34 1.66 -2.33
CA GLU A 166 -20.08 2.03 -1.13
C GLU A 166 -20.83 3.36 -1.32
N MET A 167 -20.17 4.39 -1.88
CA MET A 167 -20.83 5.67 -2.20
C MET A 167 -21.97 5.50 -3.21
N LEU A 168 -21.80 4.64 -4.21
CA LEU A 168 -22.84 4.36 -5.19
C LEU A 168 -24.05 3.68 -4.53
N ASN A 169 -23.81 2.68 -3.70
CA ASN A 169 -24.85 1.98 -2.95
C ASN A 169 -25.60 2.93 -2.01
N GLU A 170 -24.88 3.84 -1.34
CA GLU A 170 -25.51 4.85 -0.48
C GLU A 170 -26.42 5.81 -1.28
N LYS A 171 -25.97 6.25 -2.47
CA LYS A 171 -26.80 7.08 -3.35
C LYS A 171 -28.05 6.35 -3.81
N ILE A 172 -27.94 5.07 -4.19
CA ILE A 172 -29.08 4.25 -4.59
C ILE A 172 -30.06 4.10 -3.42
N ALA A 173 -29.56 3.79 -2.22
CA ALA A 173 -30.41 3.65 -1.03
C ALA A 173 -31.17 4.96 -0.69
N LYS A 174 -30.50 6.11 -0.81
CA LYS A 174 -31.15 7.43 -0.62
C LYS A 174 -32.24 7.68 -1.67
N GLN A 175 -31.97 7.38 -2.94
CA GLN A 175 -32.97 7.51 -3.99
C GLN A 175 -34.18 6.60 -3.79
N GLU A 176 -33.97 5.36 -3.33
CA GLU A 176 -35.06 4.44 -3.02
C GLU A 176 -35.89 4.91 -1.83
N GLN A 177 -35.26 5.49 -0.81
CA GLN A 177 -35.98 6.10 0.31
C GLN A 177 -36.83 7.29 -0.13
N GLU A 178 -36.30 8.18 -0.94
CA GLU A 178 -37.05 9.33 -1.47
C GLU A 178 -38.22 8.85 -2.35
N ARG A 179 -37.97 7.89 -3.22
CA ARG A 179 -39.02 7.28 -4.06
C ARG A 179 -40.12 6.64 -3.22
N SER A 180 -39.75 5.95 -2.15
CA SER A 180 -40.71 5.35 -1.22
C SER A 180 -41.52 6.41 -0.48
N ARG A 181 -40.90 7.52 -0.06
CA ARG A 181 -41.61 8.65 0.56
C ARG A 181 -42.60 9.29 -0.38
N LEU A 182 -42.18 9.57 -1.63
CA LEU A 182 -43.07 10.12 -2.66
C LEU A 182 -44.24 9.21 -2.98
N LEU A 183 -44.03 7.91 -3.09
CA LEU A 183 -45.10 6.94 -3.31
C LEU A 183 -46.09 6.90 -2.15
N ARG A 184 -45.61 6.98 -0.90
CA ARG A 184 -46.47 7.04 0.28
C ARG A 184 -47.29 8.33 0.32
N SER A 185 -46.69 9.48 0.04
CA SER A 185 -47.40 10.77 0.00
C SER A 185 -48.48 10.75 -1.08
N TRP A 186 -48.14 10.26 -2.27
CA TRP A 186 -49.11 10.15 -3.38
C TRP A 186 -50.28 9.21 -3.11
N ASN A 187 -50.01 8.07 -2.47
CA ASN A 187 -51.06 7.16 -2.04
C ASN A 187 -51.95 7.77 -0.97
N ASN A 188 -51.38 8.51 -0.02
CA ASN A 188 -52.17 9.20 1.02
C ASN A 188 -53.04 10.30 0.41
N GLU A 189 -52.52 11.08 -0.52
CA GLU A 189 -53.28 12.12 -1.23
C GLU A 189 -54.43 11.53 -2.05
N ARG A 190 -54.19 10.38 -2.72
CA ARG A 190 -55.19 9.66 -3.46
C ARG A 190 -56.30 9.08 -2.55
N LEU A 191 -55.94 8.62 -1.34
CA LEU A 191 -56.90 8.14 -0.34
C LEU A 191 -57.73 9.31 0.22
N LEU A 192 -57.11 10.45 0.52
CA LEU A 192 -57.81 11.65 0.98
C LEU A 192 -58.78 12.18 -0.07
N SER A 193 -58.38 12.23 -1.35
CA SER A 193 -59.24 12.62 -2.45
C SER A 193 -60.45 11.68 -2.61
N LYS A 194 -60.26 10.36 -2.51
CA LYS A 194 -61.35 9.39 -2.53
C LYS A 194 -62.28 9.56 -1.34
N ALA A 195 -61.76 9.82 -0.15
CA ALA A 195 -62.57 10.04 1.05
C ALA A 195 -63.37 11.33 0.92
N SER A 196 -62.78 12.44 0.42
CA SER A 196 -63.48 13.71 0.16
C SER A 196 -64.64 13.52 -0.80
N ASN A 197 -64.39 12.85 -1.96
CA ASN A 197 -65.42 12.59 -2.94
C ASN A 197 -66.56 11.70 -2.43
N ALA A 198 -66.25 10.74 -1.55
CA ALA A 198 -67.25 9.89 -0.92
C ALA A 198 -68.11 10.68 0.12
N TYR A 199 -67.49 11.66 0.80
CA TYR A 199 -68.17 12.54 1.74
C TYR A 199 -69.12 13.48 1.01
N GLU A 200 -68.69 14.11 -0.07
CA GLU A 200 -69.50 14.97 -0.93
C GLU A 200 -70.69 14.22 -1.50
N ALA A 201 -70.49 13.01 -2.04
CA ALA A 201 -71.54 12.18 -2.57
C ALA A 201 -72.61 11.82 -1.51
N ARG A 202 -72.19 11.53 -0.27
CA ARG A 202 -73.09 11.32 0.85
C ARG A 202 -73.88 12.56 1.24
N TYR A 203 -73.23 13.71 1.25
CA TYR A 203 -73.87 14.99 1.58
C TYR A 203 -74.95 15.36 0.53
N GLN A 204 -74.64 15.21 -0.76
CA GLN A 204 -75.59 15.46 -1.84
C GLN A 204 -76.80 14.51 -1.76
N THR A 205 -76.59 13.21 -1.43
CA THR A 205 -77.71 12.27 -1.29
C THR A 205 -78.57 12.53 -0.07
N ALA A 206 -77.99 13.05 1.02
CA ALA A 206 -78.74 13.47 2.22
C ALA A 206 -79.58 14.72 1.97
N VAL A 207 -79.08 15.70 1.24
CA VAL A 207 -79.81 16.92 0.89
C VAL A 207 -80.98 16.65 -0.08
N VAL A 208 -80.82 15.71 -1.00
CA VAL A 208 -81.90 15.30 -1.96
C VAL A 208 -83.00 14.52 -1.28
N LYS A 209 -82.73 13.75 -0.22
CA LYS A 209 -83.74 12.97 0.54
C LYS A 209 -84.48 13.76 1.62
N GLY A 210 -84.01 14.96 1.93
CA GLY A 210 -84.62 15.86 2.90
C GLY A 210 -85.55 16.90 2.34
N ARG A 211 -85.88 16.84 1.08
CA ARG A 211 -86.89 17.64 0.37
C ARG A 211 -88.02 16.67 -0.03
#